data_23cabdb968df49f295294338e8609f95
#
_entry.id   23cabdb968df49f295294338e8609f95
#
_cell.length_a   1.000
_cell.length_b   1.000
_cell.length_c   1.000
_cell.angle_alpha   90.00
_cell.angle_beta   90.00
_cell.angle_gamma   90.00
#
_symmetry.space_group_name_H-M   'P 1'
#
loop_
_entity.id
_entity.type
_entity.pdbx_description
1 polymer ?
#
loop_
_entity_poly.entity_id
_entity_poly.type
_entity_poly.pdbx_seq_one_letter_code
_entity_poly.pdbx_strand_id
1 'polypeptide(L)'
;LAVNGITGEVIINPSQEEIAAFKAAGEAYAKQKAEWALLKDAKTVTADGKHFELAANIGTPKDVEGVNDNGAEAVGLYRTEFLYMDSQDFPTEDEQYEAYKAVLEGMNGKPVVVRTMDIGGDKELPYFDLPKEMNPFLGFRALRISISETGDAMFRTQIRALLRASVHGQLRIMFTMVALIKEFRAAKAVFEEEKANLLAEGVAVADDIQVGIMIEIPAAAMLADQF
;
A
#
# COMPACT_ATOMS: atom_id res chain seq x y z
N LEU A 1 36.73 1.70 4.93
CA LEU A 1 35.79 1.21 3.91
C LEU A 1 35.32 2.37 3.06
N ALA A 2 35.26 2.18 1.74
CA ALA A 2 34.51 3.01 0.83
C ALA A 2 33.34 2.19 0.24
N VAL A 3 32.13 2.75 0.27
CA VAL A 3 30.90 2.05 -0.16
C VAL A 3 30.15 2.94 -1.13
N ASN A 4 29.81 2.40 -2.30
CA ASN A 4 28.93 3.04 -3.26
C ASN A 4 27.62 2.27 -3.32
N GLY A 5 26.56 2.81 -2.72
CA GLY A 5 25.23 2.19 -2.69
C GLY A 5 24.51 2.14 -4.05
N ILE A 6 25.01 2.88 -5.06
CA ILE A 6 24.44 2.87 -6.41
C ILE A 6 25.01 1.72 -7.24
N THR A 7 26.36 1.54 -7.18
CA THR A 7 27.04 0.49 -7.95
C THR A 7 27.18 -0.83 -7.20
N GLY A 8 26.95 -0.83 -5.86
CA GLY A 8 27.21 -1.97 -4.99
C GLY A 8 28.70 -2.21 -4.70
N GLU A 9 29.57 -1.29 -5.09
CA GLU A 9 31.01 -1.42 -4.91
C GLU A 9 31.42 -1.18 -3.44
N VAL A 10 32.25 -2.06 -2.90
CA VAL A 10 32.81 -1.96 -1.54
C VAL A 10 34.32 -2.17 -1.62
N ILE A 11 35.08 -1.16 -1.21
CA ILE A 11 36.55 -1.23 -1.15
C ILE A 11 37.02 -1.25 0.29
N ILE A 12 37.76 -2.28 0.64
CA ILE A 12 38.41 -2.44 1.98
C ILE A 12 39.79 -1.81 1.91
N ASN A 13 40.12 -0.96 2.89
CA ASN A 13 41.35 -0.19 2.94
C ASN A 13 41.66 0.59 1.64
N PRO A 14 40.70 1.50 1.23
CA PRO A 14 40.86 2.23 0.00
C PRO A 14 42.12 3.13 0.02
N SER A 15 42.76 3.26 -1.12
CA SER A 15 43.84 4.23 -1.35
C SER A 15 43.32 5.68 -1.25
N GLN A 16 44.25 6.65 -1.17
CA GLN A 16 43.87 8.07 -1.15
C GLN A 16 43.17 8.51 -2.43
N GLU A 17 43.55 7.91 -3.55
CA GLU A 17 42.91 8.18 -4.86
C GLU A 17 41.49 7.66 -4.90
N GLU A 18 41.25 6.44 -4.44
CA GLU A 18 39.90 5.85 -4.33
C GLU A 18 39.04 6.64 -3.35
N ILE A 19 39.55 7.05 -2.19
CA ILE A 19 38.85 7.92 -1.25
C ILE A 19 38.43 9.23 -1.92
N ALA A 20 39.31 9.85 -2.68
CA ALA A 20 39.00 11.09 -3.39
C ALA A 20 37.92 10.88 -4.46
N ALA A 21 38.00 9.80 -5.21
CA ALA A 21 36.99 9.45 -6.21
C ALA A 21 35.60 9.21 -5.58
N PHE A 22 35.54 8.45 -4.49
CA PHE A 22 34.26 8.20 -3.76
C PHE A 22 33.68 9.49 -3.15
N LYS A 23 34.51 10.37 -2.62
CA LYS A 23 34.05 11.68 -2.12
C LYS A 23 33.49 12.55 -3.25
N ALA A 24 34.19 12.64 -4.38
CA ALA A 24 33.71 13.40 -5.55
C ALA A 24 32.38 12.84 -6.09
N ALA A 25 32.23 11.51 -6.14
CA ALA A 25 30.97 10.88 -6.52
C ALA A 25 29.85 11.19 -5.51
N GLY A 26 30.14 11.19 -4.21
CA GLY A 26 29.20 11.57 -3.17
C GLY A 26 28.76 13.03 -3.26
N GLU A 27 29.69 13.96 -3.53
CA GLU A 27 29.39 15.39 -3.75
C GLU A 27 28.54 15.61 -4.99
N ALA A 28 28.85 14.92 -6.09
CA ALA A 28 28.06 14.98 -7.33
C ALA A 28 26.62 14.47 -7.10
N TYR A 29 26.48 13.37 -6.36
CA TYR A 29 25.16 12.83 -6.01
C TYR A 29 24.39 13.78 -5.08
N ALA A 30 25.04 14.36 -4.08
CA ALA A 30 24.40 15.34 -3.19
C ALA A 30 23.90 16.57 -3.96
N LYS A 31 24.68 17.06 -4.93
CA LYS A 31 24.26 18.15 -5.81
C LYS A 31 23.03 17.76 -6.64
N GLN A 32 23.05 16.60 -7.25
CA GLN A 32 21.91 16.09 -8.03
C GLN A 32 20.66 15.93 -7.15
N LYS A 33 20.82 15.43 -5.94
CA LYS A 33 19.72 15.29 -4.98
C LYS A 33 19.14 16.66 -4.58
N ALA A 34 19.98 17.67 -4.41
CA ALA A 34 19.54 19.04 -4.15
C ALA A 34 18.76 19.64 -5.35
N GLU A 35 19.17 19.36 -6.59
CA GLU A 35 18.43 19.75 -7.78
C GLU A 35 17.06 19.07 -7.86
N TRP A 36 16.96 17.78 -7.51
CA TRP A 36 15.66 17.07 -7.44
C TRP A 36 14.74 17.65 -6.38
N ALA A 37 15.29 18.05 -5.23
CA ALA A 37 14.51 18.65 -4.15
C ALA A 37 13.78 19.95 -4.58
N LEU A 38 14.28 20.67 -5.60
CA LEU A 38 13.62 21.85 -6.16
C LEU A 38 12.35 21.49 -6.95
N LEU A 39 12.20 20.22 -7.34
CA LEU A 39 11.02 19.75 -8.08
C LEU A 39 9.85 19.34 -7.17
N LYS A 40 10.06 19.30 -5.85
CA LYS A 40 9.08 18.87 -4.86
C LYS A 40 7.69 19.50 -5.04
N ASP A 41 7.67 20.82 -5.28
CA ASP A 41 6.44 21.60 -5.40
C ASP A 41 6.05 21.89 -6.87
N ALA A 42 6.74 21.26 -7.83
CA ALA A 42 6.44 21.42 -9.23
C ALA A 42 5.13 20.69 -9.59
N LYS A 43 4.37 21.28 -10.52
CA LYS A 43 3.15 20.64 -11.02
C LYS A 43 3.47 19.34 -11.75
N THR A 44 2.78 18.27 -11.42
CA THR A 44 2.93 16.95 -12.04
C THR A 44 2.12 16.90 -13.33
N VAL A 45 2.76 17.32 -14.42
CA VAL A 45 2.14 17.40 -15.75
C VAL A 45 3.02 16.77 -16.82
N THR A 46 2.40 16.17 -17.82
CA THR A 46 3.07 15.68 -19.03
C THR A 46 3.51 16.86 -19.91
N ALA A 47 4.33 16.61 -20.94
CA ALA A 47 4.80 17.63 -21.86
C ALA A 47 3.66 18.35 -22.62
N ASP A 48 2.53 17.67 -22.82
CA ASP A 48 1.30 18.23 -23.41
C ASP A 48 0.36 18.89 -22.38
N GLY A 49 0.80 19.02 -21.11
CA GLY A 49 0.09 19.73 -20.06
C GLY A 49 -0.97 18.92 -19.31
N LYS A 50 -1.07 17.61 -19.57
CA LYS A 50 -2.02 16.76 -18.85
C LYS A 50 -1.50 16.49 -17.43
N HIS A 51 -2.30 16.84 -16.41
CA HIS A 51 -2.01 16.50 -15.01
C HIS A 51 -2.19 15.00 -14.76
N PHE A 52 -1.33 14.42 -13.95
CA PHE A 52 -1.48 13.10 -13.36
C PHE A 52 -1.07 13.12 -11.88
N GLU A 53 -1.71 12.30 -11.08
CA GLU A 53 -1.48 12.21 -9.64
C GLU A 53 -0.15 11.49 -9.36
N LEU A 54 0.81 12.17 -8.75
CA LEU A 54 2.07 11.57 -8.30
C LEU A 54 1.86 10.96 -6.92
N ALA A 55 1.79 9.64 -6.85
CA ALA A 55 1.46 8.93 -5.64
C ALA A 55 2.63 8.08 -5.11
N ALA A 56 2.77 8.04 -3.79
CA ALA A 56 3.80 7.24 -3.11
C ALA A 56 3.28 5.86 -2.71
N ASN A 57 4.22 4.91 -2.55
CA ASN A 57 3.96 3.63 -1.90
C ASN A 57 4.46 3.68 -0.46
N ILE A 58 3.64 3.21 0.49
CA ILE A 58 3.99 3.11 1.90
C ILE A 58 3.74 1.70 2.45
N GLY A 59 4.43 1.36 3.54
CA GLY A 59 4.24 0.13 4.32
C GLY A 59 3.75 0.40 5.74
N THR A 60 4.05 1.58 6.28
CA THR A 60 3.73 1.95 7.65
C THR A 60 3.28 3.41 7.77
N PRO A 61 2.57 3.79 8.85
CA PRO A 61 2.23 5.20 9.09
C PRO A 61 3.45 6.13 9.19
N LYS A 62 4.62 5.61 9.56
CA LYS A 62 5.87 6.39 9.67
C LYS A 62 6.37 6.91 8.32
N ASP A 63 5.97 6.27 7.23
CA ASP A 63 6.39 6.66 5.89
C ASP A 63 5.74 7.97 5.41
N VAL A 64 4.62 8.39 6.05
CA VAL A 64 3.82 9.56 5.65
C VAL A 64 4.62 10.86 5.71
N GLU A 65 5.52 11.01 6.68
CA GLU A 65 6.42 12.16 6.74
C GLU A 65 7.25 12.27 5.46
N GLY A 66 7.90 11.17 5.06
CA GLY A 66 8.68 11.11 3.82
C GLY A 66 7.86 11.34 2.55
N VAL A 67 6.60 10.88 2.54
CA VAL A 67 5.65 11.13 1.43
C VAL A 67 5.41 12.62 1.24
N ASN A 68 5.10 13.33 2.33
CA ASN A 68 4.87 14.77 2.31
C ASN A 68 6.15 15.55 2.00
N ASP A 69 7.29 15.13 2.55
CA ASP A 69 8.60 15.76 2.33
C ASP A 69 9.06 15.66 0.86
N ASN A 70 8.64 14.64 0.14
CA ASN A 70 8.95 14.47 -1.28
C ASN A 70 7.85 15.00 -2.21
N GLY A 71 6.83 15.68 -1.69
CA GLY A 71 5.82 16.36 -2.50
C GLY A 71 4.82 15.44 -3.19
N ALA A 72 4.60 14.21 -2.68
CA ALA A 72 3.60 13.33 -3.25
C ALA A 72 2.19 13.89 -3.06
N GLU A 73 1.35 13.68 -4.08
CA GLU A 73 -0.03 14.18 -4.13
C GLU A 73 -1.02 13.17 -3.53
N ALA A 74 -0.60 11.92 -3.37
CA ALA A 74 -1.42 10.85 -2.82
C ALA A 74 -0.55 9.71 -2.25
N VAL A 75 -1.17 8.81 -1.50
CA VAL A 75 -0.68 7.44 -1.30
C VAL A 75 -1.39 6.55 -2.31
N GLY A 76 -0.66 6.07 -3.31
CA GLY A 76 -1.18 5.19 -4.36
C GLY A 76 -1.24 3.73 -3.94
N LEU A 77 -0.44 3.35 -2.94
CA LEU A 77 -0.44 2.01 -2.38
C LEU A 77 0.01 2.02 -0.91
N TYR A 78 -0.93 1.80 0.00
CA TYR A 78 -0.61 1.42 1.38
C TYR A 78 -0.68 -0.10 1.50
N ARG A 79 0.47 -0.73 1.71
CA ARG A 79 0.62 -2.18 1.87
C ARG A 79 0.32 -2.58 3.30
N THR A 80 -0.87 -3.10 3.54
CA THR A 80 -1.35 -3.44 4.89
C THR A 80 -0.76 -4.72 5.45
N GLU A 81 -0.14 -5.57 4.63
CA GLU A 81 0.46 -6.83 5.09
C GLU A 81 1.53 -6.64 6.17
N PHE A 82 2.21 -5.49 6.23
CA PHE A 82 3.18 -5.20 7.29
C PHE A 82 2.53 -5.16 8.69
N LEU A 83 1.26 -4.75 8.79
CA LEU A 83 0.52 -4.81 10.06
C LEU A 83 0.36 -6.25 10.56
N TYR A 84 0.23 -7.19 9.64
CA TYR A 84 0.10 -8.62 9.94
C TYR A 84 1.46 -9.27 10.17
N MET A 85 2.47 -8.94 9.37
CA MET A 85 3.80 -9.56 9.45
C MET A 85 4.56 -9.16 10.71
N ASP A 86 4.35 -7.95 11.22
CA ASP A 86 4.98 -7.43 12.43
C ASP A 86 4.25 -7.87 13.72
N SER A 87 3.14 -8.59 13.60
CA SER A 87 2.32 -9.06 14.72
C SER A 87 2.56 -10.54 15.04
N GLN A 88 2.20 -10.95 16.26
CA GLN A 88 2.24 -12.35 16.69
C GLN A 88 0.90 -13.08 16.51
N ASP A 89 -0.16 -12.32 16.19
CA ASP A 89 -1.52 -12.79 15.92
C ASP A 89 -2.17 -11.81 14.93
N PHE A 90 -3.37 -12.11 14.47
CA PHE A 90 -4.13 -11.20 13.60
C PHE A 90 -4.35 -9.85 14.29
N PRO A 91 -3.99 -8.74 13.65
CA PRO A 91 -4.22 -7.42 14.23
C PRO A 91 -5.71 -7.18 14.43
N THR A 92 -6.05 -6.67 15.60
CA THR A 92 -7.41 -6.31 15.97
C THR A 92 -7.98 -5.20 15.11
N GLU A 93 -9.31 -5.00 15.15
CA GLU A 93 -9.96 -3.89 14.45
C GLU A 93 -9.42 -2.54 14.92
N ASP A 94 -9.16 -2.37 16.22
CA ASP A 94 -8.65 -1.11 16.76
C ASP A 94 -7.19 -0.83 16.37
N GLU A 95 -6.31 -1.83 16.38
CA GLU A 95 -4.93 -1.69 15.93
C GLU A 95 -4.87 -1.28 14.45
N GLN A 96 -5.68 -1.89 13.61
CA GLN A 96 -5.78 -1.54 12.19
C GLN A 96 -6.39 -0.15 12.01
N TYR A 97 -7.46 0.17 12.74
CA TYR A 97 -8.11 1.50 12.72
C TYR A 97 -7.12 2.62 13.04
N GLU A 98 -6.34 2.49 14.13
CA GLU A 98 -5.36 3.53 14.50
C GLU A 98 -4.27 3.70 13.44
N ALA A 99 -3.81 2.61 12.81
CA ALA A 99 -2.83 2.69 11.74
C ALA A 99 -3.39 3.39 10.48
N TYR A 100 -4.61 3.07 10.07
CA TYR A 100 -5.25 3.70 8.91
C TYR A 100 -5.59 5.16 9.17
N LYS A 101 -6.12 5.46 10.34
CA LYS A 101 -6.39 6.83 10.80
C LYS A 101 -5.13 7.70 10.77
N ALA A 102 -4.03 7.21 11.34
CA ALA A 102 -2.77 7.96 11.36
C ALA A 102 -2.27 8.31 9.94
N VAL A 103 -2.42 7.40 8.98
CA VAL A 103 -2.08 7.68 7.56
C VAL A 103 -3.04 8.71 6.96
N LEU A 104 -4.35 8.54 7.14
CA LEU A 104 -5.35 9.44 6.56
C LEU A 104 -5.22 10.87 7.10
N GLU A 105 -5.05 11.03 8.42
CA GLU A 105 -4.81 12.33 9.05
C GLU A 105 -3.49 12.94 8.58
N GLY A 106 -2.41 12.15 8.54
CA GLY A 106 -1.08 12.62 8.13
C GLY A 106 -1.01 13.04 6.65
N MET A 107 -1.89 12.52 5.80
CA MET A 107 -1.98 12.92 4.40
C MET A 107 -2.76 14.21 4.16
N ASN A 108 -3.35 14.82 5.21
CA ASN A 108 -3.96 16.15 5.15
C ASN A 108 -4.99 16.33 4.02
N GLY A 109 -5.89 15.37 3.87
CA GLY A 109 -6.96 15.38 2.86
C GLY A 109 -6.52 14.92 1.47
N LYS A 110 -5.26 14.55 1.25
CA LYS A 110 -4.81 13.89 0.02
C LYS A 110 -5.33 12.44 -0.03
N PRO A 111 -5.59 11.88 -1.23
CA PRO A 111 -6.10 10.52 -1.37
C PRO A 111 -5.14 9.46 -0.82
N VAL A 112 -5.71 8.43 -0.19
CA VAL A 112 -4.97 7.26 0.29
C VAL A 112 -5.63 6.00 -0.24
N VAL A 113 -4.92 5.27 -1.11
CA VAL A 113 -5.35 3.95 -1.58
C VAL A 113 -4.79 2.89 -0.62
N VAL A 114 -5.68 2.27 0.14
CA VAL A 114 -5.33 1.17 1.04
C VAL A 114 -5.62 -0.15 0.34
N ARG A 115 -4.57 -0.95 0.17
CA ARG A 115 -4.69 -2.30 -0.37
C ARG A 115 -5.11 -3.25 0.74
N THR A 116 -6.15 -4.06 0.50
CA THR A 116 -6.50 -5.14 1.43
C THR A 116 -5.38 -6.17 1.52
N MET A 117 -5.40 -6.97 2.58
CA MET A 117 -4.36 -7.94 2.89
C MET A 117 -3.94 -8.79 1.68
N ASP A 118 -2.65 -8.80 1.40
CA ASP A 118 -2.02 -9.58 0.33
C ASP A 118 -1.04 -10.60 0.96
N ILE A 119 -1.60 -11.63 1.58
CA ILE A 119 -0.87 -12.72 2.24
C ILE A 119 -1.07 -14.02 1.45
N GLY A 120 -0.09 -14.90 1.55
CA GLY A 120 0.00 -16.18 0.85
C GLY A 120 1.13 -16.20 -0.18
N GLY A 121 1.51 -17.38 -0.61
CA GLY A 121 2.61 -17.58 -1.53
C GLY A 121 3.97 -17.29 -0.91
N ASP A 122 4.53 -16.14 -1.22
CA ASP A 122 5.83 -15.65 -0.74
C ASP A 122 5.77 -14.90 0.59
N LYS A 123 4.55 -14.60 1.08
CA LYS A 123 4.32 -13.88 2.34
C LYS A 123 3.59 -14.78 3.32
N GLU A 124 4.35 -15.46 4.15
CA GLU A 124 3.81 -16.35 5.19
C GLU A 124 3.65 -15.60 6.52
N LEU A 125 2.58 -15.93 7.27
CA LEU A 125 2.39 -15.49 8.65
C LEU A 125 2.62 -16.70 9.57
N PRO A 126 3.47 -16.57 10.62
CA PRO A 126 3.78 -17.70 11.51
C PRO A 126 2.56 -18.28 12.25
N TYR A 127 1.51 -17.48 12.38
CA TYR A 127 0.28 -17.81 13.10
C TYR A 127 -0.91 -18.13 12.18
N PHE A 128 -0.68 -18.16 10.85
CA PHE A 128 -1.70 -18.47 9.86
C PHE A 128 -1.22 -19.56 8.92
N ASP A 129 -1.61 -20.79 9.20
CA ASP A 129 -1.19 -21.95 8.40
C ASP A 129 -2.00 -22.03 7.10
N LEU A 130 -1.31 -21.88 6.00
CA LEU A 130 -1.86 -21.96 4.65
C LEU A 130 -1.32 -23.19 3.92
N PRO A 131 -2.12 -23.84 3.06
CA PRO A 131 -1.65 -24.97 2.30
C PRO A 131 -0.49 -24.60 1.39
N LYS A 132 0.55 -25.43 1.38
CA LYS A 132 1.68 -25.28 0.43
C LYS A 132 1.25 -25.69 -0.96
N GLU A 133 1.41 -24.80 -1.92
CA GLU A 133 1.01 -24.97 -3.31
C GLU A 133 2.22 -24.91 -4.24
N MET A 134 2.17 -25.67 -5.33
CA MET A 134 3.26 -25.67 -6.33
C MET A 134 3.32 -24.36 -7.13
N ASN A 135 2.19 -23.67 -7.29
CA ASN A 135 2.08 -22.36 -7.94
C ASN A 135 1.31 -21.39 -7.04
N PRO A 136 1.94 -20.86 -5.97
CA PRO A 136 1.25 -20.07 -4.94
C PRO A 136 0.55 -18.82 -5.50
N PHE A 137 1.10 -18.19 -6.54
CA PHE A 137 0.50 -16.99 -7.14
C PHE A 137 -0.81 -17.29 -7.90
N LEU A 138 -1.01 -18.51 -8.35
CA LEU A 138 -2.24 -18.97 -8.99
C LEU A 138 -3.23 -19.58 -8.00
N GLY A 139 -2.80 -19.81 -6.77
CA GLY A 139 -3.49 -20.57 -5.77
C GLY A 139 -4.31 -19.73 -4.77
N PHE A 140 -4.43 -20.27 -3.56
CA PHE A 140 -5.23 -19.73 -2.47
C PHE A 140 -4.44 -18.64 -1.71
N ARG A 141 -4.64 -17.38 -2.11
CA ARG A 141 -3.97 -16.20 -1.53
C ARG A 141 -4.83 -14.95 -1.59
N ALA A 142 -4.45 -13.93 -0.83
CA ALA A 142 -5.01 -12.58 -0.85
C ALA A 142 -6.54 -12.57 -0.82
N LEU A 143 -7.20 -11.94 -1.78
CA LEU A 143 -8.67 -11.84 -1.79
C LEU A 143 -9.36 -13.20 -1.77
N ARG A 144 -8.78 -14.25 -2.39
CA ARG A 144 -9.37 -15.60 -2.38
C ARG A 144 -9.41 -16.19 -0.98
N ILE A 145 -8.42 -15.86 -0.12
CA ILE A 145 -8.48 -16.17 1.31
C ILE A 145 -9.57 -15.32 1.95
N SER A 146 -9.55 -14.01 1.74
CA SER A 146 -10.42 -13.04 2.38
C SER A 146 -11.92 -13.33 2.21
N ILE A 147 -12.32 -13.80 1.02
CA ILE A 147 -13.73 -14.14 0.70
C ILE A 147 -14.07 -15.62 0.94
N SER A 148 -13.19 -16.39 1.57
CA SER A 148 -13.42 -17.78 1.97
C SER A 148 -13.82 -17.88 3.44
N GLU A 149 -14.37 -19.04 3.83
CA GLU A 149 -14.68 -19.32 5.26
C GLU A 149 -13.46 -19.15 6.17
N THR A 150 -12.25 -19.43 5.67
CA THR A 150 -11.00 -19.32 6.43
C THR A 150 -10.63 -17.87 6.73
N GLY A 151 -10.88 -16.96 5.83
CA GLY A 151 -10.43 -15.57 5.92
C GLY A 151 -11.53 -14.54 6.16
N ASP A 152 -12.81 -14.92 6.13
CA ASP A 152 -13.94 -13.99 6.21
C ASP A 152 -13.88 -13.09 7.46
N ALA A 153 -13.66 -13.68 8.65
CA ALA A 153 -13.60 -12.93 9.89
C ALA A 153 -12.48 -11.88 9.90
N MET A 154 -11.30 -12.25 9.41
CA MET A 154 -10.15 -11.37 9.28
C MET A 154 -10.42 -10.25 8.26
N PHE A 155 -11.04 -10.58 7.14
CA PHE A 155 -11.38 -9.60 6.10
C PHE A 155 -12.43 -8.61 6.59
N ARG A 156 -13.48 -9.07 7.28
CA ARG A 156 -14.48 -8.21 7.92
C ARG A 156 -13.85 -7.27 8.93
N THR A 157 -12.94 -7.78 9.77
CA THR A 157 -12.17 -6.95 10.73
C THR A 157 -11.40 -5.84 10.00
N GLN A 158 -10.71 -6.16 8.89
CA GLN A 158 -10.00 -5.16 8.10
C GLN A 158 -10.95 -4.14 7.47
N ILE A 159 -12.04 -4.58 6.87
CA ILE A 159 -13.03 -3.71 6.23
C ILE A 159 -13.68 -2.77 7.27
N ARG A 160 -14.05 -3.27 8.46
CA ARG A 160 -14.59 -2.45 9.54
C ARG A 160 -13.60 -1.38 10.00
N ALA A 161 -12.33 -1.75 10.20
CA ALA A 161 -11.28 -0.80 10.56
C ALA A 161 -11.10 0.30 9.50
N LEU A 162 -11.09 -0.05 8.22
CA LEU A 162 -11.02 0.90 7.10
C LEU A 162 -12.23 1.83 7.06
N LEU A 163 -13.43 1.27 7.21
CA LEU A 163 -14.68 2.05 7.23
C LEU A 163 -14.70 3.05 8.38
N ARG A 164 -14.31 2.64 9.60
CA ARG A 164 -14.19 3.53 10.76
C ARG A 164 -13.16 4.63 10.51
N ALA A 165 -12.04 4.30 9.87
CA ALA A 165 -10.98 5.27 9.58
C ALA A 165 -11.37 6.28 8.48
N SER A 166 -12.35 5.97 7.64
CA SER A 166 -12.72 6.75 6.46
C SER A 166 -13.11 8.21 6.73
N VAL A 167 -13.58 8.52 7.93
CA VAL A 167 -13.97 9.89 8.33
C VAL A 167 -12.77 10.82 8.56
N HIS A 168 -11.53 10.28 8.59
CA HIS A 168 -10.31 11.03 8.85
C HIS A 168 -9.58 11.51 7.60
N GLY A 169 -10.07 11.17 6.38
CA GLY A 169 -9.44 11.59 5.12
C GLY A 169 -10.04 10.93 3.89
N GLN A 170 -9.42 11.13 2.73
CA GLN A 170 -9.89 10.57 1.46
C GLN A 170 -9.44 9.11 1.31
N LEU A 171 -10.22 8.19 1.85
CA LEU A 171 -9.97 6.75 1.74
C LEU A 171 -10.41 6.19 0.38
N ARG A 172 -9.53 5.40 -0.24
CA ARG A 172 -9.83 4.50 -1.35
C ARG A 172 -9.41 3.08 -0.96
N ILE A 173 -10.22 2.08 -1.25
CA ILE A 173 -9.93 0.67 -0.93
C ILE A 173 -9.65 -0.08 -2.23
N MET A 174 -8.57 -0.84 -2.24
CA MET A 174 -8.12 -1.62 -3.40
C MET A 174 -8.04 -3.09 -3.05
N PHE A 175 -8.87 -3.92 -3.68
CA PHE A 175 -8.79 -5.36 -3.57
C PHE A 175 -7.67 -5.91 -4.46
N THR A 176 -6.94 -6.90 -3.97
CA THR A 176 -5.76 -7.46 -4.64
C THR A 176 -6.03 -8.89 -5.15
N MET A 177 -5.28 -9.32 -6.17
CA MET A 177 -5.33 -10.66 -6.77
C MET A 177 -6.70 -11.04 -7.35
N VAL A 178 -7.47 -10.06 -7.81
CA VAL A 178 -8.79 -10.28 -8.41
C VAL A 178 -8.64 -10.81 -9.83
N ALA A 179 -9.16 -12.00 -10.07
CA ALA A 179 -9.17 -12.63 -11.38
C ALA A 179 -10.57 -12.67 -12.02
N LEU A 180 -11.62 -12.71 -11.20
CA LEU A 180 -12.99 -12.89 -11.64
C LEU A 180 -13.90 -11.78 -11.09
N ILE A 181 -14.84 -11.33 -11.89
CA ILE A 181 -15.84 -10.34 -11.48
C ILE A 181 -16.63 -10.79 -10.25
N LYS A 182 -16.90 -12.09 -10.12
CA LYS A 182 -17.59 -12.64 -8.93
C LYS A 182 -16.79 -12.45 -7.64
N GLU A 183 -15.45 -12.49 -7.68
CA GLU A 183 -14.60 -12.24 -6.53
C GLU A 183 -14.70 -10.78 -6.08
N PHE A 184 -14.64 -9.84 -7.04
CA PHE A 184 -14.87 -8.43 -6.76
C PHE A 184 -16.26 -8.17 -6.15
N ARG A 185 -17.31 -8.77 -6.73
CA ARG A 185 -18.67 -8.61 -6.22
C ARG A 185 -18.83 -9.19 -4.81
N ALA A 186 -18.21 -10.32 -4.51
CA ALA A 186 -18.23 -10.91 -3.18
C ALA A 186 -17.54 -10.01 -2.15
N ALA A 187 -16.35 -9.50 -2.47
CA ALA A 187 -15.63 -8.57 -1.60
C ALA A 187 -16.39 -7.26 -1.38
N LYS A 188 -17.00 -6.72 -2.46
CA LYS A 188 -17.82 -5.52 -2.37
C LYS A 188 -19.08 -5.74 -1.54
N ALA A 189 -19.68 -6.93 -1.60
CA ALA A 189 -20.84 -7.27 -0.75
C ALA A 189 -20.47 -7.25 0.73
N VAL A 190 -19.30 -7.77 1.12
CA VAL A 190 -18.79 -7.68 2.50
C VAL A 190 -18.59 -6.22 2.90
N PHE A 191 -18.00 -5.40 2.03
CA PHE A 191 -17.83 -3.96 2.29
C PHE A 191 -19.17 -3.26 2.55
N GLU A 192 -20.18 -3.49 1.72
CA GLU A 192 -21.51 -2.86 1.86
C GLU A 192 -22.23 -3.35 3.13
N GLU A 193 -22.11 -4.65 3.46
CA GLU A 193 -22.67 -5.24 4.66
C GLU A 193 -22.05 -4.62 5.92
N GLU A 194 -20.72 -4.55 6.00
CA GLU A 194 -20.05 -3.97 7.16
C GLU A 194 -20.26 -2.45 7.28
N LYS A 195 -20.40 -1.75 6.15
CA LYS A 195 -20.81 -0.34 6.17
C LYS A 195 -22.22 -0.18 6.78
N ALA A 196 -23.16 -1.01 6.38
CA ALA A 196 -24.50 -0.98 6.94
C ALA A 196 -24.52 -1.34 8.43
N ASN A 197 -23.74 -2.34 8.86
CA ASN A 197 -23.61 -2.75 10.25
C ASN A 197 -23.08 -1.61 11.12
N LEU A 198 -21.97 -0.96 10.72
CA LEU A 198 -21.37 0.16 11.46
C LEU A 198 -22.34 1.36 11.58
N LEU A 199 -23.06 1.70 10.51
CA LEU A 199 -24.06 2.75 10.54
C LEU A 199 -25.21 2.41 11.50
N ALA A 200 -25.66 1.16 11.54
CA ALA A 200 -26.67 0.68 12.47
C ALA A 200 -26.18 0.68 13.94
N GLU A 201 -24.88 0.48 14.15
CA GLU A 201 -24.20 0.61 15.44
C GLU A 201 -23.99 2.10 15.87
N GLY A 202 -24.34 3.05 15.00
CA GLY A 202 -24.14 4.49 15.23
C GLY A 202 -22.73 4.98 15.00
N VAL A 203 -21.89 4.20 14.34
CA VAL A 203 -20.52 4.55 13.98
C VAL A 203 -20.52 5.35 12.68
N ALA A 204 -19.83 6.50 12.68
CA ALA A 204 -19.72 7.35 11.49
C ALA A 204 -18.81 6.69 10.44
N VAL A 205 -19.25 6.72 9.18
CA VAL A 205 -18.53 6.24 8.01
C VAL A 205 -18.68 7.26 6.88
N ALA A 206 -17.62 7.51 6.12
CA ALA A 206 -17.69 8.43 4.99
C ALA A 206 -18.62 7.90 3.88
N ASP A 207 -19.29 8.80 3.16
CA ASP A 207 -20.27 8.43 2.13
C ASP A 207 -19.59 7.99 0.83
N ASP A 208 -18.48 8.60 0.45
CA ASP A 208 -17.85 8.58 -0.87
C ASP A 208 -16.58 7.71 -0.96
N ILE A 209 -16.54 6.59 -0.25
CA ILE A 209 -15.41 5.67 -0.29
C ILE A 209 -15.35 4.97 -1.65
N GLN A 210 -14.28 5.20 -2.39
CA GLN A 210 -14.04 4.51 -3.66
C GLN A 210 -13.50 3.10 -3.41
N VAL A 211 -14.08 2.11 -4.06
CA VAL A 211 -13.66 0.71 -4.00
C VAL A 211 -13.28 0.23 -5.40
N GLY A 212 -12.10 -0.35 -5.53
CA GLY A 212 -11.58 -0.82 -6.81
C GLY A 212 -10.70 -2.05 -6.66
N ILE A 213 -10.00 -2.41 -7.74
CA ILE A 213 -9.12 -3.58 -7.80
C ILE A 213 -7.72 -3.19 -8.24
N MET A 214 -6.72 -3.99 -7.85
CA MET A 214 -5.41 -4.00 -8.48
C MET A 214 -5.50 -4.83 -9.76
N ILE A 215 -5.21 -4.21 -10.90
CA ILE A 215 -5.16 -4.93 -12.19
C ILE A 215 -3.74 -5.52 -12.33
N GLU A 216 -3.59 -6.73 -11.85
CA GLU A 216 -2.33 -7.46 -11.78
C GLU A 216 -2.44 -8.90 -12.31
N ILE A 217 -3.68 -9.41 -12.40
CA ILE A 217 -3.98 -10.71 -13.00
C ILE A 217 -4.35 -10.49 -14.47
N PRO A 218 -3.76 -11.23 -15.43
CA PRO A 218 -4.04 -11.06 -16.85
C PRO A 218 -5.52 -11.11 -17.22
N ALA A 219 -6.31 -11.96 -16.55
CA ALA A 219 -7.76 -12.03 -16.77
C ALA A 219 -8.47 -10.70 -16.45
N ALA A 220 -8.09 -10.02 -15.36
CA ALA A 220 -8.66 -8.73 -15.00
C ALA A 220 -8.29 -7.63 -16.03
N ALA A 221 -7.07 -7.66 -16.57
CA ALA A 221 -6.65 -6.73 -17.61
C ALA A 221 -7.44 -6.93 -18.92
N MET A 222 -7.66 -8.19 -19.31
CA MET A 222 -8.39 -8.54 -20.54
C MET A 222 -9.88 -8.25 -20.46
N LEU A 223 -10.45 -8.24 -19.26
CA LEU A 223 -11.88 -8.05 -18.99
C LEU A 223 -12.16 -6.74 -18.22
N ALA A 224 -11.23 -5.77 -18.28
CA ALA A 224 -11.31 -4.53 -17.50
C ALA A 224 -12.58 -3.71 -17.76
N ASP A 225 -13.18 -3.84 -18.93
CA ASP A 225 -14.45 -3.22 -19.32
C ASP A 225 -15.67 -3.79 -18.58
N GLN A 226 -15.51 -4.91 -17.88
CA GLN A 226 -16.59 -5.59 -17.15
C GLN A 226 -16.56 -5.33 -15.62
N PHE A 227 -15.47 -4.72 -15.11
CA PHE A 227 -15.29 -4.41 -13.68
C PHE A 227 -15.86 -3.06 -13.24
#